data_2e98a3ab207f47b9127995c75623a683
#
_entry.id   2e98a3ab207f47b9127995c75623a683
#
_cell.length_a   1.000
_cell.length_b   1.000
_cell.length_c   1.000
_cell.angle_alpha   90.00
_cell.angle_beta   90.00
_cell.angle_gamma   90.00
#
_symmetry.space_group_name_H-M   'P 1'
#
loop_
_entity.id
_entity.type
_entity.pdbx_description
1 polymer ?
#
loop_
_entity_poly.entity_id
_entity_poly.type
_entity_poly.pdbx_seq_one_letter_code
_entity_poly.pdbx_strand_id
1 'polypeptide(L)'
;MASLDHWTHAMTAQDNSFYQAMGKRIAQYRKAQNMTQTQLAEALGIAQQTMAHYEGGRLRLPVAQLPMLATLLAVSVEEIVGEPAKAAKGKRGPTPRLQRQVELIGQLPRAKQKFVMEMLDAVIQQQAS
;
A
#
# COMPACT_ATOMS: atom_id res chain seq x y z
N MET A 1 -25.73 -25.99 -15.13
CA MET A 1 -24.51 -25.56 -15.01
C MET A 1 -24.30 -24.70 -13.85
N ALA A 2 -24.42 -25.28 -12.79
CA ALA A 2 -24.27 -24.60 -11.54
C ALA A 2 -22.87 -24.05 -11.38
N SER A 3 -21.92 -24.65 -12.00
CA SER A 3 -20.56 -24.20 -11.79
C SER A 3 -20.29 -22.80 -12.33
N LEU A 4 -20.99 -22.42 -13.37
CA LEU A 4 -20.79 -21.09 -13.90
C LEU A 4 -21.33 -20.05 -12.94
N ASP A 5 -22.45 -20.35 -12.32
CA ASP A 5 -23.02 -19.44 -11.36
C ASP A 5 -22.09 -19.28 -10.19
N HIS A 6 -21.40 -20.35 -9.84
CA HIS A 6 -20.49 -20.33 -8.73
C HIS A 6 -19.39 -19.28 -8.93
N TRP A 7 -18.94 -19.10 -10.15
CA TRP A 7 -17.88 -18.15 -10.43
C TRP A 7 -18.33 -16.70 -10.31
N THR A 8 -19.60 -16.45 -10.52
CA THR A 8 -20.08 -15.09 -10.50
C THR A 8 -20.79 -14.74 -9.21
N HIS A 9 -20.81 -15.65 -8.27
CA HIS A 9 -21.54 -15.42 -7.06
C HIS A 9 -20.82 -14.55 -6.08
N ALA A 10 -21.45 -14.27 -4.99
CA ALA A 10 -20.85 -13.49 -3.93
C ALA A 10 -19.56 -14.12 -3.47
N MET A 11 -18.72 -13.32 -2.86
CA MET A 11 -17.44 -13.77 -2.38
C MET A 11 -17.61 -14.80 -1.27
N THR A 12 -16.71 -15.76 -1.22
CA THR A 12 -16.70 -16.74 -0.15
C THR A 12 -16.17 -16.09 1.12
N ALA A 13 -16.26 -16.77 2.23
CA ALA A 13 -15.74 -16.27 3.49
C ALA A 13 -14.23 -16.00 3.40
N GLN A 14 -13.50 -16.86 2.72
CA GLN A 14 -12.08 -16.64 2.55
C GLN A 14 -11.79 -15.43 1.68
N ASP A 15 -12.57 -15.26 0.63
CA ASP A 15 -12.43 -14.09 -0.22
C ASP A 15 -12.73 -12.82 0.55
N ASN A 16 -13.76 -12.85 1.38
CA ASN A 16 -14.11 -11.69 2.18
C ASN A 16 -12.97 -11.31 3.11
N SER A 17 -12.38 -12.29 3.75
CA SER A 17 -11.29 -12.05 4.66
C SER A 17 -10.08 -11.47 3.93
N PHE A 18 -9.78 -12.01 2.76
CA PHE A 18 -8.67 -11.54 1.96
C PHE A 18 -8.88 -10.09 1.52
N TYR A 19 -10.07 -9.79 1.00
CA TYR A 19 -10.34 -8.44 0.50
C TYR A 19 -10.47 -7.43 1.62
N GLN A 20 -10.95 -7.83 2.78
CA GLN A 20 -10.99 -6.96 3.93
C GLN A 20 -9.58 -6.60 4.40
N ALA A 21 -8.71 -7.58 4.46
CA ALA A 21 -7.33 -7.34 4.88
C ALA A 21 -6.60 -6.46 3.86
N MET A 22 -6.83 -6.73 2.59
CA MET A 22 -6.21 -5.93 1.54
C MET A 22 -6.74 -4.50 1.58
N GLY A 23 -8.04 -4.35 1.78
CA GLY A 23 -8.63 -3.02 1.88
C GLY A 23 -8.07 -2.21 3.02
N LYS A 24 -7.83 -2.85 4.16
CA LYS A 24 -7.22 -2.17 5.29
C LYS A 24 -5.81 -1.71 4.96
N ARG A 25 -5.05 -2.54 4.27
CA ARG A 25 -3.70 -2.16 3.87
C ARG A 25 -3.73 -0.95 2.92
N ILE A 26 -4.65 -0.97 1.97
CA ILE A 26 -4.80 0.15 1.05
C ILE A 26 -5.11 1.43 1.83
N ALA A 27 -6.01 1.36 2.79
CA ALA A 27 -6.36 2.53 3.57
C ALA A 27 -5.17 3.04 4.38
N GLN A 28 -4.40 2.14 4.94
CA GLN A 28 -3.22 2.51 5.72
C GLN A 28 -2.17 3.18 4.83
N TYR A 29 -1.91 2.61 3.67
CA TYR A 29 -0.93 3.20 2.76
C TYR A 29 -1.41 4.54 2.23
N ARG A 30 -2.72 4.65 1.97
CA ARG A 30 -3.29 5.91 1.53
C ARG A 30 -3.09 7.00 2.57
N LYS A 31 -3.39 6.69 3.81
CA LYS A 31 -3.23 7.66 4.89
C LYS A 31 -1.77 8.02 5.10
N ALA A 32 -0.89 7.05 4.91
CA ALA A 32 0.53 7.32 5.02
C ALA A 32 1.02 8.30 3.95
N GLN A 33 0.31 8.38 2.83
CA GLN A 33 0.63 9.34 1.79
C GLN A 33 -0.16 10.64 1.94
N ASN A 34 -0.89 10.79 3.04
CA ASN A 34 -1.71 11.97 3.28
C ASN A 34 -2.75 12.21 2.20
N MET A 35 -3.34 11.12 1.70
CA MET A 35 -4.37 11.20 0.68
C MET A 35 -5.72 10.87 1.28
N THR A 36 -6.76 11.57 0.81
CA THR A 36 -8.12 11.20 1.17
C THR A 36 -8.62 10.13 0.22
N GLN A 37 -9.72 9.47 0.59
CA GLN A 37 -10.35 8.51 -0.32
C GLN A 37 -10.73 9.17 -1.64
N THR A 38 -11.23 10.40 -1.57
CA THR A 38 -11.62 11.11 -2.77
C THR A 38 -10.42 11.35 -3.68
N GLN A 39 -9.30 11.74 -3.11
CA GLN A 39 -8.11 11.99 -3.90
C GLN A 39 -7.61 10.72 -4.58
N LEU A 40 -7.59 9.61 -3.84
CA LEU A 40 -7.15 8.36 -4.42
C LEU A 40 -8.13 7.88 -5.49
N ALA A 41 -9.42 8.02 -5.25
CA ALA A 41 -10.43 7.62 -6.22
C ALA A 41 -10.29 8.43 -7.50
N GLU A 42 -10.07 9.73 -7.38
CA GLU A 42 -9.90 10.58 -8.56
C GLU A 42 -8.67 10.16 -9.36
N ALA A 43 -7.58 9.85 -8.66
CA ALA A 43 -6.37 9.43 -9.35
C ALA A 43 -6.55 8.11 -10.07
N LEU A 44 -7.42 7.25 -9.57
CA LEU A 44 -7.72 5.98 -10.22
C LEU A 44 -8.82 6.08 -11.26
N GLY A 45 -9.52 7.19 -11.30
CA GLY A 45 -10.62 7.36 -12.23
C GLY A 45 -11.88 6.63 -11.83
N ILE A 46 -12.10 6.47 -10.54
CA ILE A 46 -13.30 5.79 -10.04
C ILE A 46 -14.01 6.68 -9.04
N ALA A 47 -15.25 6.30 -8.70
CA ALA A 47 -16.02 7.05 -7.73
C ALA A 47 -15.48 6.85 -6.33
N GLN A 48 -15.62 7.86 -5.49
CA GLN A 48 -15.16 7.77 -4.11
C GLN A 48 -15.89 6.63 -3.38
N GLN A 49 -17.15 6.42 -3.67
CA GLN A 49 -17.89 5.35 -3.03
C GLN A 49 -17.33 3.98 -3.41
N THR A 50 -16.90 3.83 -4.65
CA THR A 50 -16.28 2.60 -5.09
C THR A 50 -14.97 2.37 -4.32
N MET A 51 -14.20 3.43 -4.13
CA MET A 51 -12.97 3.33 -3.36
C MET A 51 -13.27 2.91 -1.93
N ALA A 52 -14.31 3.48 -1.33
CA ALA A 52 -14.70 3.12 0.02
C ALA A 52 -15.06 1.64 0.12
N HIS A 53 -15.72 1.10 -0.89
CA HIS A 53 -16.05 -0.30 -0.90
C HIS A 53 -14.82 -1.18 -1.04
N TYR A 54 -13.85 -0.74 -1.83
CA TYR A 54 -12.59 -1.49 -1.92
C TYR A 54 -11.88 -1.52 -0.57
N GLU A 55 -11.81 -0.38 0.09
CA GLU A 55 -11.14 -0.32 1.39
C GLU A 55 -11.88 -1.11 2.47
N GLY A 56 -13.19 -1.21 2.32
CA GLY A 56 -14.01 -1.98 3.25
C GLY A 56 -14.09 -3.46 2.93
N GLY A 57 -13.50 -3.88 1.83
CA GLY A 57 -13.55 -5.28 1.43
C GLY A 57 -14.88 -5.73 0.88
N ARG A 58 -15.73 -4.80 0.50
CA ARG A 58 -17.06 -5.15 0.00
C ARG A 58 -17.10 -5.42 -1.49
N LEU A 59 -16.11 -4.95 -2.21
CA LEU A 59 -15.98 -5.20 -3.63
C LEU A 59 -14.62 -5.79 -3.90
N ARG A 60 -14.55 -6.65 -4.89
CA ARG A 60 -13.28 -7.21 -5.32
C ARG A 60 -12.54 -6.16 -6.11
N LEU A 61 -11.30 -5.94 -5.74
CA LEU A 61 -10.48 -5.00 -6.46
C LEU A 61 -9.99 -5.64 -7.74
N PRO A 62 -10.20 -5.02 -8.89
CA PRO A 62 -9.70 -5.58 -10.15
C PRO A 62 -8.19 -5.64 -10.16
N VAL A 63 -7.68 -6.74 -10.65
CA VAL A 63 -6.23 -6.93 -10.74
C VAL A 63 -5.59 -5.82 -11.56
N ALA A 64 -6.30 -5.35 -12.56
CA ALA A 64 -5.75 -4.31 -13.44
C ALA A 64 -5.47 -3.00 -12.72
N GLN A 65 -6.10 -2.77 -11.56
CA GLN A 65 -5.86 -1.54 -10.82
C GLN A 65 -4.71 -1.63 -9.84
N LEU A 66 -4.23 -2.83 -9.59
CA LEU A 66 -3.15 -3.00 -8.61
C LEU A 66 -1.86 -2.25 -8.97
N PRO A 67 -1.39 -2.29 -10.21
CA PRO A 67 -0.16 -1.57 -10.51
C PRO A 67 -0.28 -0.07 -10.30
N MET A 68 -1.41 0.50 -10.68
CA MET A 68 -1.61 1.93 -10.48
C MET A 68 -1.73 2.28 -9.00
N LEU A 69 -2.45 1.45 -8.25
CA LEU A 69 -2.54 1.65 -6.81
C LEU A 69 -1.15 1.60 -6.18
N ALA A 70 -0.35 0.63 -6.56
CA ALA A 70 0.99 0.50 -6.00
C ALA A 70 1.80 1.75 -6.26
N THR A 71 1.71 2.28 -7.46
CA THR A 71 2.43 3.50 -7.81
C THR A 71 1.94 4.69 -6.99
N LEU A 72 0.62 4.86 -6.90
CA LEU A 72 0.06 5.99 -6.17
C LEU A 72 0.35 5.90 -4.68
N LEU A 73 0.36 4.72 -4.15
CA LEU A 73 0.61 4.51 -2.72
C LEU A 73 2.09 4.37 -2.40
N ALA A 74 2.94 4.33 -3.42
CA ALA A 74 4.39 4.20 -3.26
C ALA A 74 4.78 2.91 -2.55
N VAL A 75 4.10 1.83 -2.89
CA VAL A 75 4.39 0.51 -2.35
C VAL A 75 4.42 -0.48 -3.50
N SER A 76 4.79 -1.71 -3.23
CA SER A 76 4.75 -2.75 -4.24
C SER A 76 3.38 -3.39 -4.29
N VAL A 77 3.07 -4.07 -5.38
CA VAL A 77 1.84 -4.83 -5.48
C VAL A 77 1.82 -5.91 -4.41
N GLU A 78 2.95 -6.53 -4.15
CA GLU A 78 3.04 -7.56 -3.12
C GLU A 78 2.68 -7.02 -1.74
N GLU A 79 3.08 -5.79 -1.46
CA GLU A 79 2.73 -5.18 -0.18
C GLU A 79 1.23 -4.98 -0.05
N ILE A 80 0.56 -4.61 -1.13
CA ILE A 80 -0.88 -4.44 -1.10
C ILE A 80 -1.57 -5.77 -0.88
N VAL A 81 -1.13 -6.78 -1.60
CA VAL A 81 -1.73 -8.10 -1.52
C VAL A 81 -1.41 -8.81 -0.21
N GLY A 82 -0.32 -8.43 0.41
CA GLY A 82 0.05 -9.03 1.68
C GLY A 82 0.85 -10.29 1.55
N GLU A 83 1.72 -10.33 0.56
CA GLU A 83 2.55 -11.49 0.34
C GLU A 83 3.95 -11.18 0.75
N PRO A 84 4.22 -11.13 1.99
CA PRO A 84 5.51 -10.70 2.44
C PRO A 84 6.57 -11.74 2.31
N ALA A 85 6.19 -12.90 2.46
CA ALA A 85 7.16 -13.91 2.64
C ALA A 85 8.14 -14.05 1.55
N LYS A 86 7.66 -13.97 0.33
CA LYS A 86 8.55 -14.19 -0.72
C LYS A 86 9.43 -13.09 -0.88
N ALA A 87 8.90 -11.97 -0.91
CA ALA A 87 9.66 -10.81 -1.19
C ALA A 87 10.66 -10.55 -0.12
N ALA A 88 10.25 -10.73 1.08
CA ALA A 88 11.11 -10.37 2.14
C ALA A 88 12.07 -11.42 2.57
N LYS A 89 11.82 -12.65 2.11
CA LYS A 89 12.52 -13.67 2.54
C LYS A 89 13.93 -13.54 2.26
N GLY A 90 14.68 -13.52 2.82
CA GLY A 90 16.03 -13.49 2.56
C GLY A 90 16.60 -12.22 2.15
N LYS A 91 15.83 -11.35 1.65
CA LYS A 91 16.35 -10.22 1.18
C LYS A 91 16.00 -9.13 1.94
N ARG A 92 15.97 -8.92 2.90
CA ARG A 92 15.67 -7.93 3.73
C ARG A 92 15.91 -6.60 3.31
N GLY A 93 16.01 -6.23 2.22
CA GLY A 93 16.19 -4.87 1.79
C GLY A 93 15.05 -3.98 2.29
N PRO A 94 15.22 -2.68 2.26
CA PRO A 94 14.16 -1.76 2.63
C PRO A 94 12.96 -1.89 1.71
N THR A 95 11.81 -1.45 2.15
CA THR A 95 10.63 -1.44 1.31
C THR A 95 10.86 -0.49 0.14
N PRO A 96 10.14 -0.65 -0.96
CA PRO A 96 10.29 0.27 -2.08
C PRO A 96 10.05 1.72 -1.70
N ARG A 97 9.12 1.95 -0.79
CA ARG A 97 8.86 3.29 -0.35
C ARG A 97 10.04 3.88 0.41
N LEU A 98 10.59 3.10 1.32
CA LEU A 98 11.74 3.55 2.09
C LEU A 98 12.94 3.76 1.19
N GLN A 99 13.15 2.87 0.24
CA GLN A 99 14.22 3.02 -0.71
C GLN A 99 14.12 4.31 -1.50
N ARG A 100 12.91 4.63 -1.95
CA ARG A 100 12.69 5.85 -2.70
C ARG A 100 13.00 7.08 -1.86
N GLN A 101 12.60 7.06 -0.59
CA GLN A 101 12.87 8.19 0.28
C GLN A 101 14.35 8.36 0.53
N VAL A 102 15.07 7.26 0.69
CA VAL A 102 16.51 7.32 0.86
C VAL A 102 17.17 7.91 -0.37
N GLU A 103 16.70 7.52 -1.56
CA GLU A 103 17.24 8.09 -2.78
C GLU A 103 16.99 9.57 -2.88
N LEU A 104 15.81 10.02 -2.49
CA LEU A 104 15.51 11.44 -2.53
C LEU A 104 16.36 12.21 -1.54
N ILE A 105 16.62 11.64 -0.38
CA ILE A 105 17.50 12.27 0.60
C ILE A 105 18.90 12.41 0.00
N GLY A 106 19.34 11.40 -0.74
CA GLY A 106 20.65 11.46 -1.36
C GLY A 106 20.80 12.55 -2.39
N GLN A 107 19.69 13.08 -2.89
CA GLN A 107 19.74 14.17 -3.87
C GLN A 107 19.68 15.53 -3.21
N LEU A 108 19.51 15.61 -1.92
CA LEU A 108 19.46 16.89 -1.23
C LEU A 108 20.85 17.49 -1.07
N PRO A 109 20.94 18.81 -0.90
CA PRO A 109 22.23 19.42 -0.58
C PRO A 109 22.80 18.84 0.72
N ARG A 110 24.10 18.83 0.81
CA ARG A 110 24.76 18.25 1.97
C ARG A 110 24.25 18.74 3.30
N ALA A 111 24.02 20.02 3.44
CA ALA A 111 23.55 20.58 4.69
C ALA A 111 22.20 19.98 5.08
N LYS A 112 21.33 19.78 4.10
CA LYS A 112 20.03 19.21 4.37
C LYS A 112 20.11 17.73 4.67
N GLN A 113 21.02 17.04 4.00
CA GLN A 113 21.24 15.63 4.30
C GLN A 113 21.68 15.47 5.74
N LYS A 114 22.59 16.31 6.19
CA LYS A 114 23.07 16.24 7.55
C LYS A 114 21.93 16.43 8.54
N PHE A 115 21.09 17.42 8.28
CA PHE A 115 19.95 17.70 9.14
C PHE A 115 19.02 16.48 9.22
N VAL A 116 18.70 15.88 8.07
CA VAL A 116 17.83 14.72 8.05
C VAL A 116 18.46 13.55 8.79
N MET A 117 19.75 13.33 8.59
CA MET A 117 20.42 12.22 9.26
C MET A 117 20.43 12.42 10.78
N GLU A 118 20.60 13.64 11.23
CA GLU A 118 20.57 13.91 12.66
C GLU A 118 19.17 13.65 13.23
N MET A 119 18.13 14.00 12.47
CA MET A 119 16.78 13.72 12.91
C MET A 119 16.52 12.22 13.00
N LEU A 120 16.99 11.47 12.02
CA LEU A 120 16.84 10.03 12.03
C LEU A 120 17.56 9.39 13.19
N ASP A 121 18.77 9.87 13.47
CA ASP A 121 19.53 9.36 14.60
C ASP A 121 18.79 9.59 15.91
N ALA A 122 18.20 10.76 16.05
CA ALA A 122 17.44 11.07 17.26
C ALA A 122 16.25 10.14 17.45
N VAL A 123 15.54 9.86 16.35
CA VAL A 123 14.40 8.98 16.40
C VAL A 123 14.84 7.54 16.73
N ILE A 124 15.92 7.11 16.13
CA ILE A 124 16.42 5.76 16.36
C ILE A 124 16.87 5.63 17.82
N GLN A 125 17.51 6.64 18.37
CA GLN A 125 17.92 6.59 19.75
C GLN A 125 16.75 6.56 20.70
N GLN A 126 15.69 7.26 20.38
CA GLN A 126 14.49 7.20 21.20
C GLN A 126 13.92 5.80 21.24
N GLN A 127 13.95 5.10 20.12
CA GLN A 127 13.43 3.75 20.09
C GLN A 127 14.31 2.79 20.88
N ALA A 128 15.60 3.06 20.90
CA ALA A 128 16.52 2.17 21.57
C ALA A 128 16.52 2.36 23.08
N SER A 129 16.02 3.47 23.56
CA SER A 129 15.99 3.72 25.01
C SER A 129 14.82 3.00 25.72
#